data_8fa3bd7bda5627c2fcb3e9528682de5b
#
_entry.id   8fa3bd7bda5627c2fcb3e9528682de5b
#
_cell.length_a   1.000
_cell.length_b   1.000
_cell.length_c   1.000
_cell.angle_alpha   90.00
_cell.angle_beta   90.00
_cell.angle_gamma   90.00
#
_symmetry.space_group_name_H-M   'P 1'
#
loop_
_entity.id
_entity.type
_entity.pdbx_description
1 polymer ?
#
loop_
_entity_poly.entity_id
_entity_poly.type
_entity_poly.pdbx_seq_one_letter_code
_entity_poly.pdbx_strand_id
1 'polypeptide(L)'
;MARGCVHHLSLNAEPPSHSTTVPIATFVGAEPSAVPRHSGTQVVSAAYQLWHPPLHPFLRSLPPWFVVRGHSLPQLSPLPLTLGLLDRELGGEGLGATSATHGLLDALFAFALREIAERENPGVPGWHHAIADRPIRQVLTLMHGNLGHGWTLDELGQQVGLSRSALAERFRSAMGDTPLNHLR
;
A
#
# COMPACT_ATOMS: atom_id res chain seq x y z
N MET A 1 15.10 -4.46 -5.30
CA MET A 1 14.64 -5.85 -5.25
C MET A 1 13.40 -5.91 -4.37
N ALA A 2 12.26 -6.24 -4.94
CA ALA A 2 11.09 -6.55 -4.13
C ALA A 2 11.43 -7.81 -3.31
N ARG A 3 11.34 -7.72 -1.98
CA ARG A 3 11.45 -8.90 -1.13
C ARG A 3 10.14 -9.68 -1.29
N GLY A 4 10.12 -10.64 -2.20
CA GLY A 4 9.02 -11.57 -2.30
C GLY A 4 8.98 -12.42 -1.02
N CYS A 5 7.86 -12.34 -0.29
CA CYS A 5 7.62 -13.28 0.80
C CYS A 5 6.97 -14.52 0.23
N VAL A 6 7.50 -15.69 0.55
CA VAL A 6 6.80 -16.96 0.31
C VAL A 6 5.63 -17.01 1.28
N HIS A 7 4.42 -17.17 0.75
CA HIS A 7 3.24 -17.31 1.58
C HIS A 7 2.40 -18.48 1.08
N HIS A 8 1.73 -19.12 2.01
CA HIS A 8 0.86 -20.25 1.74
C HIS A 8 -0.58 -19.87 2.00
N LEU A 9 -1.45 -20.24 1.08
CA LEU A 9 -2.90 -20.14 1.27
C LEU A 9 -3.40 -21.52 1.70
N SER A 10 -4.01 -21.60 2.87
CA SER A 10 -4.60 -22.82 3.39
C SER A 10 -5.96 -22.54 4.00
N LEU A 11 -6.92 -23.43 3.79
CA LEU A 11 -8.22 -23.41 4.46
C LEU A 11 -8.13 -23.94 5.91
N ASN A 12 -7.04 -24.62 6.25
CA ASN A 12 -6.77 -25.18 7.56
C ASN A 12 -5.63 -24.42 8.24
N ALA A 13 -5.59 -24.43 9.57
CA ALA A 13 -4.56 -23.77 10.37
C ALA A 13 -3.16 -24.38 10.20
N GLU A 14 -3.04 -25.60 9.67
CA GLU A 14 -1.76 -26.26 9.41
C GLU A 14 -1.29 -26.02 7.98
N PRO A 15 -0.01 -25.69 7.78
CA PRO A 15 0.55 -25.55 6.43
C PRO A 15 0.49 -26.92 5.70
N PRO A 16 0.14 -26.94 4.41
CA PRO A 16 0.11 -28.16 3.64
C PRO A 16 1.53 -28.76 3.54
N SER A 17 1.62 -30.08 3.65
CA SER A 17 2.89 -30.84 3.55
C SER A 17 3.53 -30.74 2.15
N HIS A 18 2.77 -30.33 1.15
CA HIS A 18 3.23 -30.07 -0.23
C HIS A 18 2.69 -28.73 -0.70
N SER A 19 3.56 -27.74 -0.89
CA SER A 19 3.22 -26.46 -1.48
C SER A 19 3.83 -26.36 -2.87
N THR A 20 3.01 -26.03 -3.86
CA THR A 20 3.50 -25.65 -5.18
C THR A 20 3.85 -24.18 -5.13
N THR A 21 5.14 -23.85 -5.19
CA THR A 21 5.60 -22.47 -5.29
C THR A 21 5.48 -22.02 -6.74
N VAL A 22 4.63 -21.01 -6.99
CA VAL A 22 4.52 -20.38 -8.30
C VAL A 22 5.44 -19.16 -8.32
N PRO A 23 6.43 -19.06 -9.22
CA PRO A 23 7.31 -17.92 -9.29
C PRO A 23 6.53 -16.65 -9.64
N ILE A 24 6.86 -15.53 -9.00
CA ILE A 24 6.24 -14.23 -9.27
C ILE A 24 6.32 -13.82 -10.76
N ALA A 25 7.38 -14.23 -11.45
CA ALA A 25 7.56 -14.02 -12.88
C ALA A 25 6.43 -14.62 -13.75
N THR A 26 5.70 -15.60 -13.23
CA THR A 26 4.57 -16.21 -13.92
C THR A 26 3.32 -15.30 -13.90
N PHE A 27 3.27 -14.32 -12.99
CA PHE A 27 2.17 -13.37 -12.89
C PHE A 27 2.41 -12.08 -13.68
N VAL A 28 3.65 -11.79 -14.05
CA VAL A 28 3.98 -10.58 -14.82
C VAL A 28 3.54 -10.79 -16.26
N GLY A 29 2.50 -10.05 -16.67
CA GLY A 29 1.94 -10.15 -18.03
C GLY A 29 1.00 -11.33 -18.25
N ALA A 30 0.63 -12.07 -17.20
CA ALA A 30 -0.43 -13.07 -17.32
C ALA A 30 -1.77 -12.37 -17.55
N GLU A 31 -2.47 -12.76 -18.61
CA GLU A 31 -3.86 -12.34 -18.83
C GLU A 31 -4.72 -12.81 -17.65
N PRO A 32 -5.70 -12.00 -17.21
CA PRO A 32 -6.63 -12.41 -16.17
C PRO A 32 -7.32 -13.74 -16.58
N SER A 33 -7.04 -14.80 -15.85
CA SER A 33 -7.68 -16.08 -16.11
C SER A 33 -8.97 -16.18 -15.33
N ALA A 34 -10.09 -16.28 -16.02
CA ALA A 34 -11.38 -16.58 -15.40
C ALA A 34 -11.39 -18.03 -14.92
N VAL A 35 -11.38 -18.24 -13.61
CA VAL A 35 -11.61 -19.58 -13.04
C VAL A 35 -13.12 -19.84 -13.03
N PRO A 36 -13.58 -21.03 -13.45
CA PRO A 36 -14.99 -21.38 -13.37
C PRO A 36 -15.53 -21.22 -11.95
N ARG A 37 -16.65 -20.52 -11.79
CA ARG A 37 -17.29 -20.31 -10.48
C ARG A 37 -17.85 -21.65 -9.98
N HIS A 38 -17.12 -22.32 -9.11
CA HIS A 38 -17.59 -23.47 -8.38
C HIS A 38 -18.05 -23.04 -6.98
N SER A 39 -18.93 -23.81 -6.37
CA SER A 39 -19.34 -23.64 -4.97
C SER A 39 -18.14 -23.84 -4.05
N GLY A 40 -17.46 -22.78 -3.68
CA GLY A 40 -16.26 -22.81 -2.83
C GLY A 40 -15.77 -21.43 -2.50
N THR A 41 -14.70 -21.34 -1.73
CA THR A 41 -14.02 -20.08 -1.42
C THR A 41 -13.25 -19.62 -2.66
N GLN A 42 -13.56 -18.42 -3.12
CA GLN A 42 -12.84 -17.79 -4.22
C GLN A 42 -11.69 -16.97 -3.67
N VAL A 43 -10.52 -17.12 -4.27
CA VAL A 43 -9.31 -16.34 -3.94
C VAL A 43 -8.89 -15.55 -5.17
N VAL A 44 -8.80 -14.24 -5.02
CA VAL A 44 -8.21 -13.36 -6.02
C VAL A 44 -6.82 -12.95 -5.53
N SER A 45 -5.79 -13.20 -6.35
CA SER A 45 -4.41 -12.81 -6.07
C SER A 45 -3.95 -11.78 -7.10
N ALA A 46 -3.32 -10.72 -6.62
CA ALA A 46 -2.71 -9.70 -7.47
C ALA A 46 -1.28 -9.41 -7.00
N ALA A 47 -0.37 -9.18 -7.95
CA ALA A 47 1.00 -8.79 -7.69
C ALA A 47 1.28 -7.42 -8.29
N TYR A 48 1.90 -6.53 -7.52
CA TYR A 48 2.29 -5.20 -7.96
C TYR A 48 3.81 -5.11 -8.05
N GLN A 49 4.30 -4.68 -9.19
CA GLN A 49 5.71 -4.45 -9.39
C GLN A 49 6.00 -2.95 -9.41
N LEU A 50 6.86 -2.52 -8.50
CA LEU A 50 7.26 -1.12 -8.37
C LEU A 50 8.64 -0.93 -9.02
N TRP A 51 8.70 -0.19 -10.12
CA TRP A 51 9.88 -0.10 -10.98
C TRP A 51 10.84 1.05 -10.65
N HIS A 52 10.46 1.98 -9.79
CA HIS A 52 11.25 3.18 -9.53
C HIS A 52 12.00 3.09 -8.20
N PRO A 53 13.32 2.76 -8.20
CA PRO A 53 14.14 2.98 -7.03
C PRO A 53 14.48 4.50 -6.89
N PRO A 54 14.63 5.03 -5.65
CA PRO A 54 14.38 4.30 -4.40
C PRO A 54 12.88 4.12 -4.12
N LEU A 55 12.54 2.99 -3.49
CA LEU A 55 11.17 2.73 -3.07
C LEU A 55 10.72 3.77 -2.06
N HIS A 56 9.50 4.29 -2.21
CA HIS A 56 8.92 5.28 -1.30
C HIS A 56 9.01 4.81 0.16
N PRO A 57 9.47 5.63 1.11
CA PRO A 57 9.69 5.23 2.50
C PRO A 57 8.46 4.57 3.15
N PHE A 58 7.25 5.06 2.87
CA PHE A 58 6.02 4.42 3.31
C PHE A 58 5.94 2.93 2.92
N LEU A 59 6.25 2.60 1.66
CA LEU A 59 6.22 1.22 1.19
C LEU A 59 7.33 0.36 1.82
N ARG A 60 8.44 0.99 2.22
CA ARG A 60 9.53 0.32 2.95
C ARG A 60 9.16 0.01 4.40
N SER A 61 8.32 0.84 5.01
CA SER A 61 7.86 0.70 6.40
C SER A 61 6.68 -0.26 6.54
N LEU A 62 6.03 -0.66 5.43
CA LEU A 62 4.92 -1.59 5.48
C LEU A 62 5.30 -2.90 6.16
N PRO A 63 4.42 -3.46 7.00
CA PRO A 63 4.64 -4.76 7.59
C PRO A 63 4.70 -5.82 6.49
N PRO A 64 5.44 -6.95 6.70
CA PRO A 64 5.51 -8.05 5.73
C PRO A 64 4.14 -8.69 5.44
N TRP A 65 3.20 -8.54 6.37
CA TRP A 65 1.84 -9.06 6.31
C TRP A 65 0.85 -8.03 6.81
N PHE A 66 -0.26 -7.91 6.12
CA PHE A 66 -1.39 -7.13 6.58
C PHE A 66 -2.69 -7.85 6.22
N VAL A 67 -3.56 -8.03 7.22
CA VAL A 67 -4.85 -8.70 7.04
C VAL A 67 -5.97 -7.72 7.33
N VAL A 68 -6.77 -7.43 6.32
CA VAL A 68 -8.03 -6.70 6.48
C VAL A 68 -9.17 -7.71 6.53
N ARG A 69 -9.82 -7.82 7.68
CA ARG A 69 -10.97 -8.72 7.84
C ARG A 69 -12.23 -8.02 7.30
N GLY A 70 -12.93 -8.65 6.36
CA GLY A 70 -14.10 -8.07 5.70
C GLY A 70 -15.18 -7.60 6.68
N HIS A 71 -15.41 -8.34 7.79
CA HIS A 71 -16.38 -7.95 8.83
C HIS A 71 -15.98 -6.71 9.64
N SER A 72 -14.73 -6.29 9.58
CA SER A 72 -14.25 -5.07 10.25
C SER A 72 -14.37 -3.82 9.38
N LEU A 73 -14.82 -3.97 8.14
CA LEU A 73 -15.03 -2.86 7.20
C LEU A 73 -16.51 -2.52 7.09
N PRO A 74 -16.86 -1.23 6.98
CA PRO A 74 -18.21 -0.85 6.59
C PRO A 74 -18.53 -1.43 5.21
N GLN A 75 -19.76 -1.90 4.99
CA GLN A 75 -20.18 -2.54 3.73
C GLN A 75 -20.00 -1.65 2.50
N LEU A 76 -20.12 -0.34 2.68
CA LEU A 76 -19.98 0.68 1.62
C LEU A 76 -18.56 1.29 1.59
N SER A 77 -17.58 0.70 2.28
CA SER A 77 -16.21 1.21 2.17
C SER A 77 -15.61 0.87 0.80
N PRO A 78 -14.66 1.70 0.30
CA PRO A 78 -14.09 1.54 -1.04
C PRO A 78 -13.48 0.17 -1.30
N LEU A 79 -12.83 -0.45 -0.31
CA LEU A 79 -12.12 -1.71 -0.47
C LEU A 79 -13.06 -2.89 -0.82
N PRO A 80 -14.11 -3.22 -0.04
CA PRO A 80 -15.04 -4.29 -0.41
C PRO A 80 -15.83 -3.98 -1.68
N LEU A 81 -16.18 -2.73 -1.96
CA LEU A 81 -16.86 -2.35 -3.20
C LEU A 81 -15.97 -2.63 -4.42
N THR A 82 -14.69 -2.26 -4.36
CA THR A 82 -13.73 -2.52 -5.45
C THR A 82 -13.50 -4.01 -5.65
N LEU A 83 -13.43 -4.80 -4.57
CA LEU A 83 -13.33 -6.26 -4.66
C LEU A 83 -14.57 -6.86 -5.33
N GLY A 84 -15.76 -6.38 -5.02
CA GLY A 84 -17.01 -6.85 -5.66
C GLY A 84 -17.08 -6.51 -7.16
N LEU A 85 -16.58 -5.32 -7.55
CA LEU A 85 -16.48 -4.95 -8.96
C LEU A 85 -15.43 -5.80 -9.68
N LEU A 86 -14.29 -6.01 -9.07
CA LEU A 86 -13.22 -6.84 -9.62
C LEU A 86 -13.69 -8.29 -9.84
N ASP A 87 -14.42 -8.87 -8.89
CA ASP A 87 -15.02 -10.21 -9.04
C ASP A 87 -15.94 -10.31 -10.25
N ARG A 88 -16.71 -9.26 -10.53
CA ARG A 88 -17.59 -9.21 -11.71
C ARG A 88 -16.81 -9.12 -13.02
N GLU A 89 -15.77 -8.26 -13.06
CA GLU A 89 -14.95 -8.08 -14.26
C GLU A 89 -14.10 -9.31 -14.59
N LEU A 90 -13.54 -9.98 -13.59
CA LEU A 90 -12.76 -11.22 -13.77
C LEU A 90 -13.60 -12.38 -14.35
N GLY A 91 -14.92 -12.36 -14.17
CA GLY A 91 -15.85 -13.33 -14.75
C GLY A 91 -16.48 -12.89 -16.07
N GLY A 92 -16.14 -11.70 -16.58
CA GLY A 92 -16.75 -11.10 -17.77
C GLY A 92 -15.85 -11.13 -19.00
N GLU A 93 -16.46 -11.34 -20.19
CA GLU A 93 -15.79 -11.22 -21.51
C GLU A 93 -16.20 -9.93 -22.23
N GLY A 94 -16.60 -8.89 -21.46
CA GLY A 94 -17.09 -7.62 -22.00
C GLY A 94 -16.00 -6.79 -22.66
N LEU A 95 -16.40 -5.94 -23.61
CA LEU A 95 -15.50 -4.94 -24.21
C LEU A 95 -14.90 -4.07 -23.09
N GLY A 96 -13.56 -4.00 -23.03
CA GLY A 96 -12.84 -3.21 -22.04
C GLY A 96 -12.64 -3.88 -20.67
N ALA A 97 -13.04 -5.14 -20.48
CA ALA A 97 -12.90 -5.88 -19.22
C ALA A 97 -11.46 -5.88 -18.69
N THR A 98 -10.47 -6.07 -19.56
CA THR A 98 -9.03 -6.02 -19.18
C THR A 98 -8.67 -4.64 -18.62
N SER A 99 -9.06 -3.56 -19.28
CA SER A 99 -8.76 -2.20 -18.80
C SER A 99 -9.47 -1.88 -17.50
N ALA A 100 -10.73 -2.32 -17.36
CA ALA A 100 -11.49 -2.18 -16.12
C ALA A 100 -10.82 -2.95 -14.97
N THR A 101 -10.39 -4.20 -15.22
CA THR A 101 -9.66 -5.02 -14.24
C THR A 101 -8.38 -4.34 -13.78
N HIS A 102 -7.55 -3.81 -14.68
CA HIS A 102 -6.34 -3.09 -14.30
C HIS A 102 -6.64 -1.84 -13.45
N GLY A 103 -7.62 -1.01 -13.87
CA GLY A 103 -8.02 0.16 -13.09
C GLY A 103 -8.56 -0.19 -11.70
N LEU A 104 -9.31 -1.29 -11.58
CA LEU A 104 -9.81 -1.79 -10.29
C LEU A 104 -8.68 -2.34 -9.42
N LEU A 105 -7.67 -3.00 -10.00
CA LEU A 105 -6.49 -3.43 -9.27
C LEU A 105 -5.72 -2.24 -8.72
N ASP A 106 -5.46 -1.20 -9.52
CA ASP A 106 -4.78 0.01 -9.07
C ASP A 106 -5.56 0.70 -7.94
N ALA A 107 -6.88 0.80 -8.06
CA ALA A 107 -7.74 1.32 -7.02
C ALA A 107 -7.69 0.45 -5.74
N LEU A 108 -7.73 -0.87 -5.89
CA LEU A 108 -7.64 -1.82 -4.78
C LEU A 108 -6.33 -1.65 -4.00
N PHE A 109 -5.22 -1.50 -4.71
CA PHE A 109 -3.92 -1.26 -4.10
C PHE A 109 -3.91 0.05 -3.29
N ALA A 110 -4.41 1.15 -3.88
CA ALA A 110 -4.50 2.43 -3.20
C ALA A 110 -5.38 2.38 -1.94
N PHE A 111 -6.53 1.69 -2.01
CA PHE A 111 -7.42 1.52 -0.86
C PHE A 111 -6.81 0.62 0.22
N ALA A 112 -6.09 -0.45 -0.17
CA ALA A 112 -5.38 -1.29 0.79
C ALA A 112 -4.29 -0.51 1.52
N LEU A 113 -3.50 0.32 0.82
CA LEU A 113 -2.50 1.19 1.45
C LEU A 113 -3.14 2.19 2.42
N ARG A 114 -4.31 2.74 2.06
CA ARG A 114 -5.06 3.65 2.95
C ARG A 114 -5.52 2.93 4.21
N GLU A 115 -6.09 1.74 4.09
CA GLU A 115 -6.51 0.92 5.23
C GLU A 115 -5.33 0.56 6.15
N ILE A 116 -4.16 0.29 5.59
CA ILE A 116 -2.95 0.05 6.39
C ILE A 116 -2.57 1.31 7.16
N ALA A 117 -2.50 2.46 6.48
CA ALA A 117 -2.15 3.73 7.10
C ALA A 117 -3.14 4.16 8.20
N GLU A 118 -4.45 3.92 8.00
CA GLU A 118 -5.48 4.26 8.99
C GLU A 118 -5.51 3.33 10.20
N ARG A 119 -5.01 2.09 10.05
CA ARG A 119 -4.96 1.09 11.11
C ARG A 119 -3.65 1.07 11.88
N GLU A 120 -2.66 1.85 11.47
CA GLU A 120 -1.49 2.10 12.31
C GLU A 120 -1.96 2.62 13.69
N ASN A 121 -1.31 2.13 14.74
CA ASN A 121 -1.71 2.46 16.11
C ASN A 121 -1.69 3.98 16.35
N PRO A 122 -2.83 4.63 16.67
CA PRO A 122 -2.88 6.08 16.88
C PRO A 122 -1.96 6.61 17.99
N GLY A 123 -1.48 5.72 18.86
CA GLY A 123 -0.55 6.07 19.94
C GLY A 123 0.93 6.00 19.57
N VAL A 124 1.26 5.57 18.37
CA VAL A 124 2.66 5.42 17.91
C VAL A 124 2.92 6.38 16.75
N PRO A 125 4.01 7.17 16.77
CA PRO A 125 4.40 7.98 15.63
C PRO A 125 4.51 7.14 14.37
N GLY A 126 3.99 7.65 13.25
CA GLY A 126 4.00 6.93 11.98
C GLY A 126 3.25 7.69 10.89
N TRP A 127 3.04 7.03 9.76
CA TRP A 127 2.44 7.62 8.57
C TRP A 127 1.02 8.13 8.80
N HIS A 128 0.24 7.49 9.66
CA HIS A 128 -1.10 7.95 10.02
C HIS A 128 -1.07 9.38 10.57
N HIS A 129 -0.20 9.64 11.55
CA HIS A 129 -0.03 10.97 12.14
C HIS A 129 0.51 11.99 11.13
N ALA A 130 1.49 11.57 10.33
CA ALA A 130 2.11 12.43 9.33
C ALA A 130 1.14 12.86 8.23
N ILE A 131 0.28 11.96 7.77
CA ILE A 131 -0.74 12.25 6.75
C ILE A 131 -1.85 13.15 7.32
N ALA A 132 -2.22 12.98 8.57
CA ALA A 132 -3.21 13.83 9.25
C ALA A 132 -2.68 15.25 9.51
N ASP A 133 -1.37 15.40 9.72
CA ASP A 133 -0.71 16.67 9.98
C ASP A 133 -0.39 17.40 8.66
N ARG A 134 -1.17 18.46 8.35
CA ARG A 134 -1.03 19.18 7.08
C ARG A 134 0.39 19.69 6.80
N PRO A 135 1.10 20.42 7.71
CA PRO A 135 2.49 20.81 7.50
C PRO A 135 3.42 19.64 7.24
N ILE A 136 3.33 18.57 8.02
CA ILE A 136 4.21 17.40 7.87
C ILE A 136 3.94 16.67 6.56
N ARG A 137 2.67 16.50 6.18
CA ARG A 137 2.31 15.95 4.87
C ARG A 137 2.89 16.76 3.71
N GLN A 138 2.85 18.09 3.80
CA GLN A 138 3.45 18.97 2.77
C GLN A 138 4.97 18.82 2.72
N VAL A 139 5.64 18.77 3.87
CA VAL A 139 7.09 18.50 3.95
C VAL A 139 7.43 17.16 3.31
N LEU A 140 6.72 16.09 3.63
CA LEU A 140 6.91 14.76 3.02
C LEU A 140 6.72 14.81 1.51
N THR A 141 5.71 15.53 1.02
CA THR A 141 5.45 15.70 -0.42
C THR A 141 6.63 16.40 -1.12
N LEU A 142 7.18 17.46 -0.53
CA LEU A 142 8.34 18.17 -1.07
C LEU A 142 9.58 17.27 -1.12
N MET A 143 9.87 16.59 -0.01
CA MET A 143 11.02 15.70 0.14
C MET A 143 10.97 14.55 -0.86
N HIS A 144 9.84 13.88 -0.99
CA HIS A 144 9.66 12.73 -1.89
C HIS A 144 9.53 13.16 -3.35
N GLY A 145 9.01 14.35 -3.62
CA GLY A 145 8.92 14.89 -4.97
C GLY A 145 10.27 15.28 -5.58
N ASN A 146 11.29 15.49 -4.74
CA ASN A 146 12.64 15.80 -5.20
C ASN A 146 13.70 15.20 -4.28
N LEU A 147 13.93 13.90 -4.40
CA LEU A 147 14.89 13.15 -3.59
C LEU A 147 16.35 13.54 -3.85
N GLY A 148 16.66 14.11 -5.01
CA GLY A 148 18.01 14.59 -5.36
C GLY A 148 18.34 15.96 -4.79
N HIS A 149 17.37 16.66 -4.20
CA HIS A 149 17.58 17.98 -3.62
C HIS A 149 18.16 17.87 -2.21
N GLY A 150 19.19 18.65 -1.93
CA GLY A 150 19.83 18.69 -0.61
C GLY A 150 19.01 19.49 0.42
N TRP A 151 17.81 19.01 0.76
CA TRP A 151 16.89 19.68 1.68
C TRP A 151 17.51 20.07 3.01
N THR A 152 17.28 21.29 3.44
CA THR A 152 17.61 21.78 4.80
C THR A 152 16.36 21.96 5.64
N LEU A 153 16.48 21.89 6.97
CA LEU A 153 15.35 22.14 7.87
C LEU A 153 14.80 23.54 7.76
N ASP A 154 15.67 24.53 7.49
CA ASP A 154 15.28 25.93 7.34
C ASP A 154 14.44 26.11 6.08
N GLU A 155 14.86 25.54 4.96
CA GLU A 155 14.15 25.58 3.70
C GLU A 155 12.79 24.88 3.80
N LEU A 156 12.74 23.66 4.34
CA LEU A 156 11.50 22.93 4.57
C LEU A 156 10.55 23.71 5.51
N GLY A 157 11.11 24.32 6.57
CA GLY A 157 10.34 25.13 7.50
C GLY A 157 9.69 26.34 6.82
N GLN A 158 10.45 27.06 5.98
CA GLN A 158 9.93 28.20 5.19
C GLN A 158 8.77 27.78 4.29
N GLN A 159 8.86 26.62 3.63
CA GLN A 159 7.82 26.10 2.73
C GLN A 159 6.47 25.84 3.43
N VAL A 160 6.52 25.54 4.74
CA VAL A 160 5.31 25.20 5.51
C VAL A 160 4.98 26.23 6.61
N GLY A 161 5.71 27.35 6.66
CA GLY A 161 5.48 28.41 7.62
C GLY A 161 5.85 28.06 9.06
N LEU A 162 6.83 27.19 9.26
CA LEU A 162 7.34 26.78 10.57
C LEU A 162 8.80 27.17 10.77
N SER A 163 9.19 27.47 12.01
CA SER A 163 10.60 27.60 12.35
C SER A 163 11.30 26.24 12.29
N ARG A 164 12.62 26.23 12.11
CA ARG A 164 13.45 25.02 12.10
C ARG A 164 13.18 24.11 13.30
N SER A 165 13.13 24.68 14.50
CA SER A 165 12.88 23.93 15.73
C SER A 165 11.46 23.37 15.79
N ALA A 166 10.45 24.17 15.43
CA ALA A 166 9.06 23.75 15.40
C ALA A 166 8.82 22.63 14.37
N LEU A 167 9.45 22.72 13.19
CA LEU A 167 9.37 21.66 12.18
C LEU A 167 10.02 20.38 12.70
N ALA A 168 11.25 20.45 13.27
CA ALA A 168 11.97 19.26 13.75
C ALA A 168 11.19 18.54 14.86
N GLU A 169 10.63 19.28 15.81
CA GLU A 169 9.82 18.72 16.90
C GLU A 169 8.51 18.08 16.37
N ARG A 170 7.79 18.81 15.53
CA ARG A 170 6.54 18.34 14.94
C ARG A 170 6.72 17.11 14.07
N PHE A 171 7.78 17.08 13.25
CA PHE A 171 8.09 15.93 12.42
C PHE A 171 8.46 14.72 13.28
N ARG A 172 9.27 14.91 14.32
CA ARG A 172 9.62 13.83 15.26
C ARG A 172 8.38 13.29 15.99
N SER A 173 7.49 14.17 16.42
CA SER A 173 6.21 13.77 17.04
C SER A 173 5.34 12.96 16.08
N ALA A 174 5.28 13.35 14.81
CA ALA A 174 4.44 12.70 13.81
C ALA A 174 5.06 11.40 13.27
N MET A 175 6.36 11.36 13.00
CA MET A 175 7.05 10.27 12.31
C MET A 175 7.95 9.42 13.22
N GLY A 176 8.26 9.88 14.44
CA GLY A 176 9.22 9.22 15.33
C GLY A 176 10.68 9.45 14.96
N ASP A 177 10.97 10.19 13.89
CA ASP A 177 12.32 10.43 13.36
C ASP A 177 12.51 11.90 12.95
N THR A 178 13.73 12.26 12.54
CA THR A 178 14.01 13.61 12.01
C THR A 178 13.82 13.66 10.50
N PRO A 179 13.46 14.85 9.92
CA PRO A 179 13.29 14.98 8.48
C PRO A 179 14.51 14.53 7.67
N LEU A 180 15.72 14.87 8.11
CA LEU A 180 16.93 14.53 7.37
C LEU A 180 17.32 13.05 7.47
N ASN A 181 16.99 12.37 8.58
CA ASN A 181 17.16 10.92 8.67
C ASN A 181 16.17 10.17 7.80
N HIS A 182 14.95 10.70 7.68
CA HIS A 182 13.90 10.11 6.85
C HIS A 182 14.26 10.06 5.36
N LEU A 183 15.16 10.93 4.87
CA LEU A 183 15.64 10.96 3.49
C LEU A 183 16.81 9.99 3.20
N ARG A 184 17.44 9.41 4.22
CA ARG A 184 18.57 8.48 4.07
C ARG A 184 18.09 7.04 3.88
#